data_17e58cfd521a614870831d16ab03e08c
#
_entry.id   17e58cfd521a614870831d16ab03e08c
#
_cell.length_a   1.000
_cell.length_b   1.000
_cell.length_c   1.000
_cell.angle_alpha   90.00
_cell.angle_beta   90.00
_cell.angle_gamma   90.00
#
_symmetry.space_group_name_H-M   'P 1'
#
loop_
_entity.id
_entity.type
_entity.pdbx_description
1 polymer ?
#
loop_
_entity_poly.entity_id
_entity_poly.type
_entity_poly.pdbx_seq_one_letter_code
_entity_poly.pdbx_strand_id
1 'polypeptide(L)'
;MKLYKYIIAISLIIGFSFSFVACESEHATYDGPDYIIFSAESHDLGILDDEEWFEIPISATRAAKHDRRIGVEIVAERSSAIEGLHYTLESSTLIIPAGGLTTAARIKGMPQNIDVADELSITLRLVIDEEKVWDTYGIDTEVHLHKCCPLDINLFTGYAKVTSTWIMQYMNADARLVRTERDMQQEDVIIVKDMFYEGYDVRLRLCNDDRLTPFVEMEQQTIGSTGEAFGTIYGNGKLEMEQAMGYTSYYSPCEMFLLQYVTMFVENVGTVGTYVNIFEWISDDEAERIMREGF
;
A
#
# COMPACT_ATOMS: atom_id res chain seq x y z
N MET A 1 31.69 51.58 -35.34
CA MET A 1 30.75 51.11 -34.27
C MET A 1 29.57 50.27 -34.75
N LYS A 2 29.08 50.44 -35.99
CA LYS A 2 27.97 49.59 -36.51
C LYS A 2 28.43 48.19 -36.96
N LEU A 3 29.62 48.03 -37.51
CA LEU A 3 30.14 46.74 -38.00
C LEU A 3 30.38 45.72 -36.87
N TYR A 4 30.85 46.16 -35.72
CA TYR A 4 31.11 45.32 -34.53
C TYR A 4 29.84 44.71 -33.95
N LYS A 5 28.70 45.44 -34.00
CA LYS A 5 27.39 44.91 -33.56
C LYS A 5 26.87 43.78 -34.46
N TYR A 6 27.14 43.81 -35.75
CA TYR A 6 26.75 42.75 -36.68
C TYR A 6 27.62 41.50 -36.53
N ILE A 7 28.91 41.65 -36.21
CA ILE A 7 29.82 40.52 -35.98
C ILE A 7 29.41 39.78 -34.70
N ILE A 8 29.07 40.50 -33.63
CA ILE A 8 28.57 39.88 -32.37
C ILE A 8 27.21 39.19 -32.58
N ALA A 9 26.30 39.79 -33.34
CA ALA A 9 25.00 39.20 -33.65
C ALA A 9 25.12 37.92 -34.49
N ILE A 10 26.03 37.88 -35.48
CA ILE A 10 26.28 36.70 -36.32
C ILE A 10 26.97 35.59 -35.51
N SER A 11 27.92 35.94 -34.63
CA SER A 11 28.55 34.94 -33.73
C SER A 11 27.57 34.33 -32.74
N LEU A 12 26.56 35.08 -32.22
CA LEU A 12 25.50 34.57 -31.37
C LEU A 12 24.54 33.64 -32.11
N ILE A 13 24.20 33.94 -33.36
CA ILE A 13 23.32 33.10 -34.20
C ILE A 13 24.01 31.78 -34.58
N ILE A 14 25.30 31.80 -34.89
CA ILE A 14 26.08 30.60 -35.22
C ILE A 14 26.29 29.73 -33.96
N GLY A 15 26.49 30.34 -32.77
CA GLY A 15 26.60 29.61 -31.49
C GLY A 15 25.30 28.92 -31.07
N PHE A 16 24.13 29.47 -31.43
CA PHE A 16 22.82 28.89 -31.10
C PHE A 16 22.41 27.75 -32.04
N SER A 17 22.97 27.68 -33.23
CA SER A 17 22.65 26.64 -34.23
C SER A 17 23.35 25.30 -33.96
N PHE A 18 24.35 25.24 -33.06
CA PHE A 18 25.04 24.00 -32.68
C PHE A 18 24.48 23.29 -31.45
N SER A 19 23.46 23.85 -30.79
CA SER A 19 22.90 23.29 -29.57
C SER A 19 21.78 22.27 -29.80
N PHE A 20 21.44 21.93 -31.05
CA PHE A 20 20.45 20.90 -31.39
C PHE A 20 21.10 19.65 -31.99
N VAL A 21 22.27 19.25 -31.51
CA VAL A 21 22.64 17.84 -31.61
C VAL A 21 21.82 17.14 -30.53
N ALA A 22 20.56 16.79 -30.87
CA ALA A 22 19.81 15.82 -30.13
C ALA A 22 20.69 14.57 -30.07
N CYS A 23 21.05 14.15 -28.88
CA CYS A 23 21.58 12.84 -28.66
C CYS A 23 20.44 11.89 -29.06
N GLU A 24 20.42 11.42 -30.34
CA GLU A 24 19.73 10.19 -30.67
C GLU A 24 20.47 9.12 -29.86
N SER A 25 19.94 8.81 -28.65
CA SER A 25 20.26 7.58 -28.00
C SER A 25 19.79 6.49 -28.97
N GLU A 26 20.74 5.86 -29.67
CA GLU A 26 20.44 4.57 -30.29
C GLU A 26 19.93 3.70 -29.18
N HIS A 27 18.60 3.54 -29.13
CA HIS A 27 18.01 2.55 -28.25
C HIS A 27 18.58 1.21 -28.69
N ALA A 28 19.40 0.61 -27.83
CA ALA A 28 19.96 -0.70 -28.10
C ALA A 28 18.77 -1.65 -28.34
N THR A 29 18.55 -2.01 -29.60
CA THR A 29 17.48 -2.92 -29.99
C THR A 29 17.95 -4.32 -29.60
N TYR A 30 17.14 -5.02 -28.78
CA TYR A 30 17.43 -6.40 -28.44
C TYR A 30 17.47 -7.27 -29.72
N ASP A 31 18.59 -7.93 -29.97
CA ASP A 31 18.82 -8.77 -31.16
C ASP A 31 18.98 -10.28 -30.82
N GLY A 32 18.62 -10.66 -29.59
CA GLY A 32 18.62 -12.03 -29.12
C GLY A 32 17.42 -12.85 -29.62
N PRO A 33 17.24 -14.06 -29.08
CA PRO A 33 16.09 -14.94 -29.36
C PRO A 33 14.74 -14.28 -29.00
N ASP A 34 13.67 -14.72 -29.66
CA ASP A 34 12.32 -14.26 -29.39
C ASP A 34 11.68 -15.08 -28.26
N TYR A 35 11.89 -14.67 -27.03
CA TYR A 35 11.32 -15.29 -25.85
C TYR A 35 9.97 -14.68 -25.48
N ILE A 36 9.14 -15.47 -24.76
CA ILE A 36 7.86 -15.05 -24.18
C ILE A 36 7.91 -15.35 -22.68
N ILE A 37 7.63 -14.36 -21.87
CA ILE A 37 7.73 -14.46 -20.41
C ILE A 37 6.55 -13.75 -19.73
N PHE A 38 6.21 -14.15 -18.51
CA PHE A 38 5.48 -13.26 -17.59
C PHE A 38 6.38 -12.09 -17.18
N SER A 39 5.80 -10.92 -16.97
CA SER A 39 6.57 -9.72 -16.62
C SER A 39 7.09 -9.72 -15.18
N ALA A 40 6.57 -10.59 -14.33
CA ALA A 40 7.02 -10.81 -12.96
C ALA A 40 6.84 -12.28 -12.56
N GLU A 41 7.60 -12.71 -11.55
CA GLU A 41 7.51 -14.06 -10.96
C GLU A 41 6.27 -14.21 -10.08
N SER A 42 5.79 -13.09 -9.49
CA SER A 42 4.57 -13.07 -8.68
C SER A 42 3.80 -11.76 -8.84
N HIS A 43 2.51 -11.83 -8.55
CA HIS A 43 1.56 -10.71 -8.55
C HIS A 43 0.66 -10.79 -7.33
N ASP A 44 0.41 -9.66 -6.67
CA ASP A 44 -0.54 -9.53 -5.57
C ASP A 44 -1.79 -8.78 -6.05
N LEU A 45 -2.96 -9.40 -5.94
CA LEU A 45 -4.23 -8.84 -6.37
C LEU A 45 -5.11 -8.53 -5.17
N GLY A 46 -5.39 -7.25 -4.94
CA GLY A 46 -6.32 -6.80 -3.90
C GLY A 46 -7.76 -6.85 -4.40
N ILE A 47 -8.49 -7.92 -4.05
CA ILE A 47 -9.86 -8.16 -4.51
C ILE A 47 -10.84 -7.38 -3.63
N LEU A 48 -11.41 -6.30 -4.20
CA LEU A 48 -12.36 -5.42 -3.53
C LEU A 48 -13.81 -5.75 -3.92
N ASP A 49 -14.04 -5.98 -5.22
CA ASP A 49 -15.33 -6.31 -5.79
C ASP A 49 -15.21 -7.37 -6.91
N ASP A 50 -16.33 -7.82 -7.44
CA ASP A 50 -16.40 -8.85 -8.47
C ASP A 50 -16.54 -8.27 -9.91
N GLU A 51 -16.32 -6.99 -10.10
CA GLU A 51 -16.40 -6.33 -11.41
C GLU A 51 -15.00 -6.06 -11.98
N GLU A 52 -13.96 -5.93 -11.14
CA GLU A 52 -12.62 -5.56 -11.55
C GLU A 52 -11.85 -6.74 -12.18
N TRP A 53 -11.25 -6.45 -13.34
CA TRP A 53 -10.32 -7.35 -14.01
C TRP A 53 -8.88 -6.92 -13.78
N PHE A 54 -8.06 -7.82 -13.26
CA PHE A 54 -6.63 -7.63 -13.06
C PHE A 54 -5.85 -8.21 -14.23
N GLU A 55 -4.87 -7.46 -14.71
CA GLU A 55 -4.01 -7.87 -15.81
C GLU A 55 -2.72 -8.48 -15.29
N ILE A 56 -2.41 -9.70 -15.74
CA ILE A 56 -1.13 -10.38 -15.52
C ILE A 56 -0.32 -10.23 -16.80
N PRO A 57 0.65 -9.31 -16.85
CA PRO A 57 1.31 -8.95 -18.10
C PRO A 57 2.23 -10.06 -18.61
N ILE A 58 2.19 -10.26 -19.93
CA ILE A 58 3.05 -11.18 -20.67
C ILE A 58 3.78 -10.37 -21.74
N SER A 59 5.09 -10.58 -21.82
CA SER A 59 5.95 -9.84 -22.73
C SER A 59 6.72 -10.78 -23.65
N ALA A 60 6.93 -10.33 -24.88
CA ALA A 60 7.85 -10.96 -25.83
C ALA A 60 9.07 -10.06 -26.03
N THR A 61 10.24 -10.65 -26.15
CA THR A 61 11.50 -9.91 -26.32
C THR A 61 11.66 -9.28 -27.71
N ARG A 62 10.88 -9.75 -28.70
CA ARG A 62 10.92 -9.23 -30.09
C ARG A 62 9.52 -9.08 -30.66
N ALA A 63 9.34 -8.06 -31.51
CA ALA A 63 8.12 -7.90 -32.29
C ALA A 63 8.08 -8.88 -33.47
N ALA A 64 6.94 -9.51 -33.72
CA ALA A 64 6.70 -10.39 -34.84
C ALA A 64 5.89 -9.66 -35.94
N LYS A 65 6.03 -10.10 -37.20
CA LYS A 65 5.26 -9.56 -38.33
C LYS A 65 3.83 -10.11 -38.43
N HIS A 66 3.47 -11.04 -37.55
CA HIS A 66 2.17 -11.70 -37.49
C HIS A 66 1.70 -11.77 -36.04
N ASP A 67 0.42 -11.99 -35.86
CA ASP A 67 -0.17 -12.23 -34.55
C ASP A 67 0.39 -13.51 -33.94
N ARG A 68 0.75 -13.47 -32.65
CA ARG A 68 1.23 -14.63 -31.90
C ARG A 68 0.15 -15.07 -30.92
N ARG A 69 -0.25 -16.33 -31.01
CA ARG A 69 -1.15 -16.94 -30.05
C ARG A 69 -0.34 -17.57 -28.93
N ILE A 70 -0.76 -17.30 -27.71
CA ILE A 70 -0.12 -17.78 -26.48
C ILE A 70 -1.20 -18.48 -25.67
N GLY A 71 -0.93 -19.70 -25.25
CA GLY A 71 -1.77 -20.40 -24.27
C GLY A 71 -1.37 -20.02 -22.85
N VAL A 72 -2.37 -19.99 -21.96
CA VAL A 72 -2.18 -19.90 -20.51
C VAL A 72 -3.00 -21.00 -19.86
N GLU A 73 -2.39 -21.76 -18.96
CA GLU A 73 -3.06 -22.80 -18.17
C GLU A 73 -2.89 -22.56 -16.68
N ILE A 74 -3.83 -23.11 -15.92
CA ILE A 74 -3.76 -23.15 -14.44
C ILE A 74 -3.04 -24.43 -14.03
N VAL A 75 -2.00 -24.33 -13.22
CA VAL A 75 -1.33 -25.49 -12.62
C VAL A 75 -2.05 -25.84 -11.31
N ALA A 76 -3.07 -26.69 -11.39
CA ALA A 76 -3.98 -26.97 -10.28
C ALA A 76 -3.26 -27.54 -9.04
N GLU A 77 -2.22 -28.36 -9.23
CA GLU A 77 -1.45 -28.96 -8.13
C GLU A 77 -0.62 -27.94 -7.33
N ARG A 78 -0.44 -26.74 -7.89
CA ARG A 78 0.33 -25.63 -7.29
C ARG A 78 -0.54 -24.42 -6.99
N SER A 79 -1.87 -24.56 -7.14
CA SER A 79 -2.84 -23.50 -6.88
C SER A 79 -3.71 -23.86 -5.68
N SER A 80 -3.85 -22.96 -4.70
CA SER A 80 -4.80 -23.11 -3.61
C SER A 80 -6.17 -22.51 -3.96
N ALA A 81 -6.20 -21.50 -4.82
CA ALA A 81 -7.44 -20.91 -5.33
C ALA A 81 -8.10 -21.82 -6.39
N ILE A 82 -9.43 -21.84 -6.41
CA ILE A 82 -10.26 -22.68 -7.29
C ILE A 82 -10.99 -21.80 -8.28
N GLU A 83 -10.83 -22.07 -9.59
CA GLU A 83 -11.54 -21.39 -10.66
C GLU A 83 -13.06 -21.62 -10.53
N GLY A 84 -13.84 -20.57 -10.76
CA GLY A 84 -15.30 -20.57 -10.59
C GLY A 84 -15.77 -20.44 -9.14
N LEU A 85 -14.87 -20.55 -8.15
CA LEU A 85 -15.17 -20.31 -6.73
C LEU A 85 -14.49 -19.02 -6.21
N HIS A 86 -13.17 -18.89 -6.38
CA HIS A 86 -12.40 -17.77 -5.87
C HIS A 86 -12.07 -16.75 -6.96
N TYR A 87 -12.01 -17.18 -8.21
CA TYR A 87 -11.69 -16.33 -9.35
C TYR A 87 -12.25 -16.87 -10.67
N THR A 88 -12.16 -16.04 -11.71
CA THR A 88 -12.40 -16.42 -13.12
C THR A 88 -11.23 -15.95 -13.98
N LEU A 89 -10.72 -16.81 -14.84
CA LEU A 89 -9.79 -16.47 -15.92
C LEU A 89 -10.60 -16.11 -17.18
N GLU A 90 -10.36 -14.91 -17.76
CA GLU A 90 -11.14 -14.43 -18.93
C GLU A 90 -10.94 -15.33 -20.16
N SER A 91 -9.70 -15.74 -20.43
CA SER A 91 -9.35 -16.60 -21.57
C SER A 91 -8.06 -17.35 -21.31
N SER A 92 -8.03 -18.61 -21.74
CA SER A 92 -6.81 -19.44 -21.79
C SER A 92 -6.01 -19.25 -23.08
N THR A 93 -6.46 -18.41 -24.02
CA THR A 93 -5.75 -18.09 -25.27
C THR A 93 -5.66 -16.60 -25.45
N LEU A 94 -4.44 -16.11 -25.54
CA LEU A 94 -4.10 -14.70 -25.66
C LEU A 94 -3.46 -14.42 -27.01
N ILE A 95 -3.45 -13.15 -27.43
CA ILE A 95 -2.84 -12.72 -28.69
C ILE A 95 -1.91 -11.54 -28.42
N ILE A 96 -0.64 -11.67 -28.83
CA ILE A 96 0.23 -10.51 -29.05
C ILE A 96 0.07 -10.13 -30.52
N PRO A 97 -0.47 -8.94 -30.83
CA PRO A 97 -0.73 -8.53 -32.21
C PRO A 97 0.58 -8.32 -32.99
N ALA A 98 0.50 -8.38 -34.31
CA ALA A 98 1.64 -8.09 -35.19
C ALA A 98 2.25 -6.73 -34.87
N GLY A 99 3.57 -6.67 -34.70
CA GLY A 99 4.31 -5.49 -34.27
C GLY A 99 4.26 -5.19 -32.77
N GLY A 100 3.38 -5.86 -32.00
CA GLY A 100 3.29 -5.74 -30.56
C GLY A 100 4.31 -6.60 -29.81
N LEU A 101 4.54 -6.25 -28.54
CA LEU A 101 5.44 -6.94 -27.63
C LEU A 101 4.71 -7.51 -26.40
N THR A 102 3.48 -7.06 -26.11
CA THR A 102 2.80 -7.38 -24.86
C THR A 102 1.37 -7.85 -25.07
N THR A 103 0.91 -8.64 -24.13
CA THR A 103 -0.49 -9.02 -23.88
C THR A 103 -0.67 -9.23 -22.38
N ALA A 104 -1.85 -9.59 -21.93
CA ALA A 104 -2.09 -9.93 -20.53
C ALA A 104 -3.11 -11.04 -20.38
N ALA A 105 -2.91 -11.94 -19.41
CA ALA A 105 -3.97 -12.76 -18.88
C ALA A 105 -4.81 -11.91 -17.93
N ARG A 106 -6.15 -12.05 -17.96
CA ARG A 106 -7.04 -11.27 -17.12
C ARG A 106 -7.76 -12.16 -16.14
N ILE A 107 -7.64 -11.81 -14.87
CA ILE A 107 -8.24 -12.52 -13.73
C ILE A 107 -9.21 -11.59 -13.05
N LYS A 108 -10.36 -12.12 -12.65
CA LYS A 108 -11.36 -11.44 -11.83
C LYS A 108 -11.60 -12.24 -10.56
N GLY A 109 -11.45 -11.62 -9.39
CA GLY A 109 -11.69 -12.23 -8.10
C GLY A 109 -13.16 -12.29 -7.72
N MET A 110 -13.50 -13.17 -6.78
CA MET A 110 -14.84 -13.34 -6.19
C MET A 110 -14.77 -13.09 -4.68
N PRO A 111 -14.83 -11.82 -4.22
CA PRO A 111 -14.54 -11.43 -2.84
C PRO A 111 -15.48 -12.07 -1.81
N GLN A 112 -16.70 -12.46 -2.22
CA GLN A 112 -17.66 -13.15 -1.35
C GLN A 112 -17.20 -14.55 -0.92
N ASN A 113 -16.24 -15.14 -1.64
CA ASN A 113 -15.72 -16.48 -1.40
C ASN A 113 -14.26 -16.46 -0.91
N ILE A 114 -13.74 -15.31 -0.58
CA ILE A 114 -12.37 -15.11 -0.07
C ILE A 114 -12.49 -14.51 1.33
N ASP A 115 -11.88 -15.14 2.33
CA ASP A 115 -11.77 -14.57 3.67
C ASP A 115 -10.47 -13.75 3.81
N VAL A 116 -10.44 -12.81 4.78
CA VAL A 116 -9.27 -11.97 5.05
C VAL A 116 -8.05 -12.80 5.45
N ALA A 117 -8.29 -13.92 6.12
CA ALA A 117 -7.25 -14.83 6.59
C ALA A 117 -6.81 -15.87 5.53
N ASP A 118 -7.44 -15.89 4.35
CA ASP A 118 -7.10 -16.84 3.31
C ASP A 118 -5.78 -16.51 2.62
N GLU A 119 -4.91 -17.51 2.46
CA GLU A 119 -3.69 -17.45 1.64
C GLU A 119 -3.94 -18.15 0.31
N LEU A 120 -4.68 -17.49 -0.60
CA LEU A 120 -5.05 -18.05 -1.89
C LEU A 120 -4.05 -17.66 -2.96
N SER A 121 -3.59 -18.67 -3.72
CA SER A 121 -2.70 -18.45 -4.88
C SER A 121 -3.14 -19.25 -6.10
N ILE A 122 -2.77 -18.74 -7.27
CA ILE A 122 -2.94 -19.34 -8.58
C ILE A 122 -1.57 -19.43 -9.24
N THR A 123 -1.15 -20.59 -9.67
CA THR A 123 0.01 -20.73 -10.56
C THR A 123 -0.48 -20.74 -11.99
N LEU A 124 -0.12 -19.71 -12.76
CA LEU A 124 -0.33 -19.63 -14.20
C LEU A 124 0.91 -20.14 -14.92
N ARG A 125 0.72 -20.86 -16.02
CA ARG A 125 1.78 -21.37 -16.89
C ARG A 125 1.53 -20.95 -18.33
N LEU A 126 2.60 -20.47 -19.00
CA LEU A 126 2.58 -20.23 -20.44
C LEU A 126 2.62 -21.58 -21.19
N VAL A 127 1.73 -21.74 -22.15
CA VAL A 127 1.75 -22.85 -23.12
C VAL A 127 2.27 -22.31 -24.44
N ILE A 128 3.57 -22.45 -24.64
CA ILE A 128 4.34 -21.91 -25.76
C ILE A 128 5.32 -22.95 -26.31
N ASP A 129 5.85 -22.68 -27.50
CA ASP A 129 6.88 -23.54 -28.08
C ASP A 129 8.17 -23.47 -27.25
N GLU A 130 8.88 -24.60 -27.13
CA GLU A 130 10.10 -24.77 -26.33
C GLU A 130 11.18 -23.73 -26.71
N GLU A 131 11.29 -23.39 -27.98
CA GLU A 131 12.23 -22.37 -28.50
C GLU A 131 11.90 -20.91 -28.00
N LYS A 132 10.69 -20.68 -27.47
CA LYS A 132 10.24 -19.39 -26.91
C LYS A 132 10.44 -19.31 -25.41
N VAL A 133 10.83 -20.40 -24.77
CA VAL A 133 11.08 -20.45 -23.32
C VAL A 133 12.40 -19.76 -23.01
N TRP A 134 12.38 -18.86 -22.04
CA TRP A 134 13.59 -18.27 -21.47
C TRP A 134 13.91 -18.95 -20.14
N ASP A 135 14.86 -19.88 -20.15
CA ASP A 135 15.21 -20.73 -19.00
C ASP A 135 15.48 -19.95 -17.70
N THR A 136 15.99 -18.72 -17.82
CA THR A 136 16.29 -17.86 -16.66
C THR A 136 15.02 -17.43 -15.92
N TYR A 137 13.92 -17.16 -16.62
CA TYR A 137 12.68 -16.64 -16.06
C TYR A 137 11.58 -17.69 -15.96
N GLY A 138 11.74 -18.83 -16.64
CA GLY A 138 10.74 -19.86 -16.67
C GLY A 138 9.47 -19.50 -17.45
N ILE A 139 8.43 -20.30 -17.23
CA ILE A 139 7.13 -20.15 -17.89
C ILE A 139 5.97 -19.99 -16.90
N ASP A 140 6.24 -19.99 -15.61
CA ASP A 140 5.24 -19.92 -14.55
C ASP A 140 5.28 -18.54 -13.87
N THR A 141 4.12 -18.09 -13.38
CA THR A 141 3.98 -16.97 -12.44
C THR A 141 2.98 -17.34 -11.37
N GLU A 142 3.17 -16.81 -10.16
CA GLU A 142 2.25 -16.98 -9.04
C GLU A 142 1.39 -15.72 -8.86
N VAL A 143 0.08 -15.89 -8.64
CA VAL A 143 -0.86 -14.79 -8.43
C VAL A 143 -1.53 -15.01 -7.09
N HIS A 144 -1.28 -14.13 -6.14
CA HIS A 144 -1.89 -14.15 -4.81
C HIS A 144 -3.17 -13.31 -4.80
N LEU A 145 -4.23 -13.88 -4.22
CA LEU A 145 -5.52 -13.20 -4.09
C LEU A 145 -5.70 -12.76 -2.63
N HIS A 146 -5.79 -11.46 -2.41
CA HIS A 146 -6.00 -10.87 -1.10
C HIS A 146 -7.37 -10.22 -1.05
N LYS A 147 -8.20 -10.57 -0.05
CA LYS A 147 -9.44 -9.85 0.17
C LYS A 147 -9.15 -8.44 0.65
N CYS A 148 -9.73 -7.45 -0.01
CA CYS A 148 -9.73 -6.06 0.41
C CYS A 148 -11.14 -5.61 0.78
N CYS A 149 -11.24 -4.63 1.66
CA CYS A 149 -12.50 -3.96 2.01
C CYS A 149 -12.39 -2.46 1.72
N PRO A 150 -13.46 -1.82 1.28
CA PRO A 150 -13.46 -0.38 1.09
C PRO A 150 -13.26 0.32 2.44
N LEU A 151 -12.53 1.42 2.47
CA LEU A 151 -12.48 2.26 3.65
C LEU A 151 -13.83 2.96 3.84
N ASP A 152 -14.57 2.56 4.86
CA ASP A 152 -15.65 3.36 5.43
C ASP A 152 -15.16 3.97 6.75
N ILE A 153 -14.88 5.25 6.75
CA ILE A 153 -14.37 5.97 7.93
C ILE A 153 -15.32 5.88 9.12
N ASN A 154 -16.62 5.69 8.89
CA ASN A 154 -17.60 5.58 9.96
C ASN A 154 -17.43 4.30 10.80
N LEU A 155 -16.83 3.25 10.23
CA LEU A 155 -16.48 2.02 10.97
C LEU A 155 -15.37 2.25 12.01
N PHE A 156 -14.60 3.34 11.84
CA PHE A 156 -13.53 3.76 12.74
C PHE A 156 -13.98 4.88 13.68
N THR A 157 -15.29 5.02 13.91
CA THR A 157 -15.88 5.99 14.85
C THR A 157 -16.68 5.25 15.94
N GLY A 158 -16.92 5.93 17.07
CA GLY A 158 -17.59 5.33 18.22
C GLY A 158 -16.60 4.96 19.32
N TYR A 159 -16.78 3.81 19.93
CA TYR A 159 -15.88 3.34 20.99
C TYR A 159 -14.79 2.42 20.44
N ALA A 160 -13.56 2.66 20.90
CA ALA A 160 -12.44 1.77 20.65
C ALA A 160 -11.75 1.40 21.96
N LYS A 161 -11.39 0.13 22.07
CA LYS A 161 -10.49 -0.37 23.10
C LYS A 161 -9.08 -0.15 22.61
N VAL A 162 -8.27 0.58 23.38
CA VAL A 162 -6.86 0.85 23.08
C VAL A 162 -5.98 0.09 24.05
N THR A 163 -5.23 -0.87 23.53
CA THR A 163 -4.12 -1.52 24.24
C THR A 163 -2.84 -0.80 23.85
N SER A 164 -2.08 -0.33 24.83
CA SER A 164 -0.89 0.48 24.57
C SER A 164 0.22 0.16 25.55
N THR A 165 1.44 -0.01 25.02
CA THR A 165 2.62 -0.20 25.88
C THR A 165 2.94 1.04 26.71
N TRP A 166 2.54 2.24 26.27
CA TRP A 166 2.58 3.45 27.08
C TRP A 166 1.59 3.41 28.24
N ILE A 167 0.32 3.05 27.96
CA ILE A 167 -0.74 2.96 28.98
C ILE A 167 -0.34 1.96 30.07
N MET A 168 0.17 0.79 29.69
CA MET A 168 0.66 -0.22 30.63
C MET A 168 1.82 0.29 31.49
N GLN A 169 2.77 1.01 30.91
CA GLN A 169 3.98 1.44 31.60
C GLN A 169 3.78 2.68 32.50
N TYR A 170 2.98 3.65 32.05
CA TYR A 170 2.88 4.96 32.72
C TYR A 170 1.51 5.27 33.32
N MET A 171 0.46 4.55 32.91
CA MET A 171 -0.89 4.79 33.41
C MET A 171 -1.42 3.63 34.27
N ASN A 172 -0.63 2.56 34.42
CA ASN A 172 -0.95 1.37 35.23
C ASN A 172 -2.32 0.76 34.88
N ALA A 173 -2.61 0.65 33.59
CA ALA A 173 -3.80 0.03 33.04
C ALA A 173 -3.44 -0.87 31.85
N ASP A 174 -4.15 -1.98 31.66
CA ASP A 174 -3.88 -2.91 30.54
C ASP A 174 -4.43 -2.37 29.23
N ALA A 175 -5.55 -1.66 29.29
CA ALA A 175 -6.21 -1.04 28.15
C ALA A 175 -6.98 0.22 28.58
N ARG A 176 -7.44 0.98 27.60
CA ARG A 176 -8.31 2.13 27.80
C ARG A 176 -9.45 2.13 26.80
N LEU A 177 -10.65 2.46 27.27
CA LEU A 177 -11.78 2.73 26.40
C LEU A 177 -11.72 4.20 25.98
N VAL A 178 -11.68 4.45 24.69
CA VAL A 178 -11.66 5.80 24.12
C VAL A 178 -12.84 6.00 23.18
N ARG A 179 -13.16 7.26 22.89
CA ARG A 179 -14.13 7.62 21.87
C ARG A 179 -13.40 8.15 20.65
N THR A 180 -13.81 7.70 19.47
CA THR A 180 -13.28 8.19 18.19
C THR A 180 -14.38 8.88 17.39
N GLU A 181 -14.02 9.96 16.73
CA GLU A 181 -14.92 10.79 15.93
C GLU A 181 -14.28 11.06 14.57
N ARG A 182 -15.10 11.22 13.53
CA ARG A 182 -14.64 11.67 12.22
C ARG A 182 -14.25 13.15 12.28
N ASP A 183 -13.16 13.52 11.63
CA ASP A 183 -12.84 14.93 11.41
C ASP A 183 -13.83 15.53 10.40
N MET A 184 -14.34 16.72 10.71
CA MET A 184 -15.31 17.42 9.87
C MET A 184 -14.69 18.14 8.68
N GLN A 185 -13.35 18.30 8.66
CA GLN A 185 -12.61 19.02 7.62
C GLN A 185 -11.82 18.09 6.70
N GLN A 186 -11.46 16.90 7.19
CA GLN A 186 -10.65 15.91 6.49
C GLN A 186 -11.36 14.57 6.53
N GLU A 187 -11.77 14.08 5.36
CA GLU A 187 -12.61 12.88 5.23
C GLU A 187 -11.91 11.59 5.62
N ASP A 188 -10.58 11.57 5.58
CA ASP A 188 -9.69 10.45 5.86
C ASP A 188 -9.08 10.50 7.28
N VAL A 189 -9.54 11.43 8.14
CA VAL A 189 -8.98 11.62 9.49
C VAL A 189 -10.00 11.26 10.57
N ILE A 190 -9.56 10.48 11.55
CA ILE A 190 -10.26 10.25 12.82
C ILE A 190 -9.59 11.02 13.95
N ILE A 191 -10.40 11.43 14.92
CA ILE A 191 -9.98 12.10 16.16
C ILE A 191 -10.24 11.14 17.32
N VAL A 192 -9.18 10.70 17.99
CA VAL A 192 -9.26 9.89 19.21
C VAL A 192 -9.33 10.83 20.40
N LYS A 193 -10.46 10.85 21.08
CA LYS A 193 -10.70 11.77 22.20
C LYS A 193 -9.97 11.32 23.44
N ASP A 194 -9.23 12.24 24.07
CA ASP A 194 -8.57 12.03 25.38
C ASP A 194 -7.79 10.70 25.44
N MET A 195 -7.07 10.36 24.36
CA MET A 195 -6.44 9.05 24.21
C MET A 195 -5.56 8.65 25.40
N PHE A 196 -4.75 9.57 25.89
CA PHE A 196 -3.86 9.35 27.04
C PHE A 196 -4.26 10.25 28.23
N TYR A 197 -4.43 11.54 28.03
CA TYR A 197 -4.73 12.52 29.06
C TYR A 197 -5.92 13.37 28.64
N GLU A 198 -6.71 13.83 29.60
CA GLU A 198 -7.89 14.65 29.37
C GLU A 198 -7.53 15.97 28.70
N GLY A 199 -8.27 16.35 27.66
CA GLY A 199 -8.06 17.56 26.86
C GLY A 199 -7.02 17.42 25.74
N TYR A 200 -6.45 16.24 25.54
CA TYR A 200 -5.47 15.98 24.48
C TYR A 200 -5.98 14.91 23.52
N ASP A 201 -6.55 15.37 22.44
CA ASP A 201 -7.04 14.51 21.35
C ASP A 201 -5.90 14.11 20.42
N VAL A 202 -5.97 12.91 19.84
CA VAL A 202 -5.02 12.40 18.86
C VAL A 202 -5.69 12.30 17.50
N ARG A 203 -5.07 12.85 16.46
CA ARG A 203 -5.55 12.83 15.08
C ARG A 203 -4.76 11.80 14.29
N LEU A 204 -5.47 10.91 13.61
CA LEU A 204 -4.88 9.84 12.79
C LEU A 204 -5.50 9.90 11.39
N ARG A 205 -4.65 9.90 10.37
CA ARG A 205 -5.07 9.82 8.96
C ARG A 205 -5.02 8.38 8.50
N LEU A 206 -6.11 7.90 7.92
CA LEU A 206 -6.23 6.54 7.35
C LEU A 206 -5.98 6.62 5.84
N CYS A 207 -4.76 6.25 5.41
CA CYS A 207 -4.35 6.28 4.01
C CYS A 207 -4.69 4.96 3.32
N ASN A 208 -5.40 5.02 2.20
CA ASN A 208 -5.86 3.86 1.43
C ASN A 208 -5.52 3.98 -0.07
N ASP A 209 -4.39 4.62 -0.40
CA ASP A 209 -3.92 4.78 -1.78
C ASP A 209 -3.55 3.42 -2.40
N ASP A 210 -3.01 2.52 -1.58
CA ASP A 210 -2.80 1.13 -1.91
C ASP A 210 -3.70 0.26 -1.01
N ARG A 211 -4.68 -0.41 -1.65
CA ARG A 211 -5.66 -1.26 -0.95
C ARG A 211 -5.05 -2.50 -0.30
N LEU A 212 -3.85 -2.94 -0.76
CA LEU A 212 -3.13 -4.08 -0.18
C LEU A 212 -2.37 -3.69 1.09
N THR A 213 -1.98 -2.44 1.20
CA THR A 213 -1.16 -1.94 2.30
C THR A 213 -1.72 -0.65 2.90
N PRO A 214 -2.97 -0.65 3.40
CA PRO A 214 -3.54 0.54 4.04
C PRO A 214 -2.72 0.91 5.29
N PHE A 215 -2.35 2.19 5.41
CA PHE A 215 -1.46 2.65 6.47
C PHE A 215 -2.00 3.88 7.19
N VAL A 216 -1.41 4.19 8.34
CA VAL A 216 -1.79 5.32 9.18
C VAL A 216 -0.69 6.36 9.17
N GLU A 217 -1.05 7.60 8.89
CA GLU A 217 -0.18 8.76 9.06
C GLU A 217 -0.59 9.58 10.28
N MET A 218 0.39 10.18 10.91
CA MET A 218 0.20 11.08 12.03
C MET A 218 1.24 12.20 12.01
N GLU A 219 0.78 13.43 12.10
CA GLU A 219 1.66 14.56 12.38
C GLU A 219 2.07 14.54 13.86
N GLN A 220 3.17 15.21 14.19
CA GLN A 220 3.56 15.43 15.59
C GLN A 220 2.45 16.14 16.35
N GLN A 221 2.13 15.65 17.56
CA GLN A 221 1.05 16.17 18.41
C GLN A 221 1.44 16.16 19.87
N THR A 222 0.96 17.16 20.61
CA THR A 222 1.01 17.16 22.07
C THR A 222 -0.08 16.26 22.61
N ILE A 223 0.28 15.27 23.42
CA ILE A 223 -0.63 14.24 23.96
C ILE A 223 -0.84 14.32 25.47
N GLY A 224 -0.21 15.26 26.14
CA GLY A 224 -0.30 15.46 27.57
C GLY A 224 0.74 16.45 28.09
N SER A 225 0.80 16.60 29.39
CA SER A 225 1.89 17.30 30.05
C SER A 225 2.88 16.33 30.69
N THR A 226 4.15 16.75 30.81
CA THR A 226 5.16 15.94 31.52
C THR A 226 4.84 15.84 33.01
N GLY A 227 4.12 16.83 33.58
CA GLY A 227 3.63 16.78 34.95
C GLY A 227 2.64 15.64 35.20
N GLU A 228 1.69 15.42 34.27
CA GLU A 228 0.74 14.31 34.32
C GLU A 228 1.44 12.96 34.12
N ALA A 229 2.33 12.89 33.12
CA ALA A 229 3.00 11.64 32.76
C ALA A 229 4.03 11.18 33.81
N PHE A 230 4.80 12.11 34.38
CA PHE A 230 5.99 11.79 35.19
C PHE A 230 5.95 12.40 36.61
N GLY A 231 4.90 13.14 36.95
CA GLY A 231 4.81 13.87 38.22
C GLY A 231 5.76 15.07 38.34
N THR A 232 6.48 15.42 37.27
CA THR A 232 7.49 16.50 37.23
C THR A 232 7.48 17.17 35.87
N ILE A 233 7.69 18.48 35.85
CA ILE A 233 7.77 19.28 34.63
C ILE A 233 9.18 19.17 34.03
N TYR A 234 9.28 18.67 32.81
CA TYR A 234 10.49 18.61 32.00
C TYR A 234 10.37 19.52 30.77
N GLY A 235 11.47 20.19 30.41
CA GLY A 235 11.54 21.03 29.22
C GLY A 235 10.44 22.08 29.16
N ASN A 236 9.67 22.09 28.06
CA ASN A 236 8.52 22.99 27.86
C ASN A 236 7.23 22.53 28.57
N GLY A 237 7.30 21.43 29.32
CA GLY A 237 6.17 20.84 30.04
C GLY A 237 5.23 20.00 29.19
N LYS A 238 5.49 19.85 27.88
CA LYS A 238 4.65 19.09 26.96
C LYS A 238 5.22 17.71 26.69
N LEU A 239 4.36 16.71 26.66
CA LEU A 239 4.66 15.39 26.16
C LEU A 239 4.19 15.32 24.70
N GLU A 240 5.12 15.13 23.80
CA GLU A 240 4.89 15.06 22.36
C GLU A 240 4.92 13.62 21.87
N MET A 241 4.15 13.36 20.80
CA MET A 241 4.08 12.08 20.10
C MET A 241 4.24 12.31 18.60
N GLU A 242 5.07 11.50 17.97
CA GLU A 242 5.27 11.46 16.53
C GLU A 242 5.30 10.03 16.02
N GLN A 243 5.20 9.84 14.69
CA GLN A 243 5.34 8.53 14.07
C GLN A 243 6.74 7.96 14.33
N ALA A 244 6.81 6.69 14.74
CA ALA A 244 8.10 6.05 15.01
C ALA A 244 8.87 5.84 13.70
N MET A 245 10.12 6.30 13.66
CA MET A 245 10.99 6.14 12.50
C MET A 245 11.31 4.65 12.27
N GLY A 246 11.20 4.20 11.01
CA GLY A 246 11.50 2.82 10.60
C GLY A 246 10.38 1.81 10.87
N TYR A 247 9.21 2.27 11.31
CA TYR A 247 8.02 1.45 11.50
C TYR A 247 6.86 2.01 10.70
N THR A 248 6.06 1.12 10.11
CA THR A 248 4.82 1.49 9.42
C THR A 248 3.64 1.17 10.33
N SER A 249 2.85 2.19 10.64
CA SER A 249 1.55 2.02 11.30
C SER A 249 0.53 1.63 10.24
N TYR A 250 -0.34 0.68 10.52
CA TYR A 250 -1.31 0.17 9.55
C TYR A 250 -2.67 -0.09 10.18
N TYR A 251 -3.69 -0.24 9.36
CA TYR A 251 -5.05 -0.58 9.79
C TYR A 251 -5.69 -1.58 8.83
N SER A 252 -6.72 -2.29 9.30
CA SER A 252 -7.52 -3.20 8.48
C SER A 252 -8.95 -2.68 8.37
N PRO A 253 -9.38 -2.27 7.16
CA PRO A 253 -10.78 -1.89 6.96
C PRO A 253 -11.74 -3.09 7.06
N CYS A 254 -11.25 -4.31 6.85
CA CYS A 254 -12.05 -5.52 6.97
C CYS A 254 -12.29 -5.95 8.42
N GLU A 255 -11.31 -5.76 9.28
CA GLU A 255 -11.32 -6.27 10.67
C GLU A 255 -11.51 -5.16 11.71
N MET A 256 -11.55 -3.91 11.27
CA MET A 256 -11.74 -2.72 12.11
C MET A 256 -10.74 -2.64 13.26
N PHE A 257 -9.48 -2.84 12.96
CA PHE A 257 -8.38 -2.61 13.89
C PHE A 257 -7.33 -1.67 13.31
N LEU A 258 -6.51 -1.09 14.19
CA LEU A 258 -5.40 -0.24 13.81
C LEU A 258 -4.21 -0.53 14.74
N LEU A 259 -3.02 -0.69 14.15
CA LEU A 259 -1.77 -0.83 14.87
C LEU A 259 -0.89 0.39 14.57
N GLN A 260 -0.52 1.10 15.63
CA GLN A 260 0.25 2.34 15.54
C GLN A 260 1.57 2.21 16.29
N TYR A 261 2.67 2.60 15.62
CA TYR A 261 3.99 2.76 16.22
C TYR A 261 4.31 4.24 16.39
N VAL A 262 4.60 4.64 17.63
CA VAL A 262 4.84 6.04 17.97
C VAL A 262 6.11 6.22 18.79
N THR A 263 6.77 7.34 18.61
CA THR A 263 7.85 7.81 19.48
C THR A 263 7.29 8.93 20.36
N MET A 264 7.43 8.77 21.68
CA MET A 264 7.10 9.80 22.63
C MET A 264 8.37 10.52 23.10
N PHE A 265 8.32 11.83 23.19
CA PHE A 265 9.46 12.66 23.54
C PHE A 265 9.06 13.97 24.20
N VAL A 266 10.04 14.65 24.77
CA VAL A 266 9.92 16.01 25.30
C VAL A 266 10.90 16.89 24.53
N GLU A 267 10.38 17.92 23.90
CA GLU A 267 11.15 18.82 23.04
C GLU A 267 12.36 19.41 23.80
N ASN A 268 13.54 19.37 23.16
CA ASN A 268 14.84 19.81 23.72
C ASN A 268 15.29 19.09 25.00
N VAL A 269 14.60 18.01 25.41
CA VAL A 269 15.02 17.15 26.54
C VAL A 269 15.46 15.78 26.03
N GLY A 270 14.61 15.11 25.23
CA GLY A 270 14.95 13.84 24.64
C GLY A 270 13.75 12.91 24.44
N THR A 271 14.05 11.76 23.84
CA THR A 271 13.08 10.71 23.58
C THR A 271 12.80 9.91 24.85
N VAL A 272 11.53 9.65 25.15
CA VAL A 272 11.11 8.78 26.24
C VAL A 272 11.16 7.32 25.79
N GLY A 273 10.68 7.04 24.58
CA GLY A 273 10.71 5.71 23.99
C GLY A 273 9.80 5.57 22.78
N THR A 274 9.84 4.37 22.21
CA THR A 274 8.91 3.95 21.12
C THR A 274 7.88 3.01 21.71
N TYR A 275 6.62 3.25 21.36
CA TYR A 275 5.45 2.56 21.92
C TYR A 275 4.54 2.04 20.81
N VAL A 276 3.77 1.02 21.16
CA VAL A 276 2.78 0.41 20.26
C VAL A 276 1.39 0.66 20.83
N ASN A 277 0.48 1.11 19.97
CA ASN A 277 -0.93 1.27 20.27
C ASN A 277 -1.72 0.37 19.33
N ILE A 278 -2.62 -0.42 19.89
CA ILE A 278 -3.56 -1.28 19.15
C ILE A 278 -4.96 -0.78 19.47
N PHE A 279 -5.71 -0.43 18.41
CA PHE A 279 -7.10 0.00 18.51
C PHE A 279 -7.99 -1.11 17.97
N GLU A 280 -9.01 -1.46 18.72
CA GLU A 280 -10.05 -2.39 18.34
C GLU A 280 -11.40 -1.66 18.50
N TRP A 281 -12.10 -1.40 17.39
CA TRP A 281 -13.44 -0.79 17.46
C TRP A 281 -14.45 -1.82 17.93
N ILE A 282 -15.26 -1.43 18.90
CA ILE A 282 -16.22 -2.30 19.58
C ILE A 282 -17.62 -1.71 19.52
N SER A 283 -18.63 -2.55 19.73
CA SER A 283 -20.03 -2.12 19.80
C SER A 283 -20.31 -1.26 21.03
N ASP A 284 -21.36 -0.43 20.95
CA ASP A 284 -21.83 0.36 22.11
C ASP A 284 -22.19 -0.53 23.30
N ASP A 285 -22.81 -1.70 23.08
CA ASP A 285 -23.15 -2.66 24.13
C ASP A 285 -21.91 -3.19 24.86
N GLU A 286 -20.86 -3.49 24.10
CA GLU A 286 -19.59 -3.95 24.68
C GLU A 286 -18.90 -2.82 25.44
N ALA A 287 -18.92 -1.60 24.91
CA ALA A 287 -18.39 -0.43 25.59
C ALA A 287 -19.12 -0.15 26.91
N GLU A 288 -20.46 -0.25 26.92
CA GLU A 288 -21.26 -0.13 28.13
C GLU A 288 -20.94 -1.22 29.15
N ARG A 289 -20.70 -2.45 28.70
CA ARG A 289 -20.26 -3.54 29.58
C ARG A 289 -18.93 -3.22 30.23
N ILE A 290 -17.94 -2.78 29.45
CA ILE A 290 -16.61 -2.39 29.96
C ILE A 290 -16.70 -1.22 30.96
N MET A 291 -17.55 -0.23 30.69
CA MET A 291 -17.75 0.90 31.63
C MET A 291 -18.35 0.47 32.98
N ARG A 292 -19.17 -0.58 32.97
CA ARG A 292 -19.78 -1.09 34.25
C ARG A 292 -18.87 -2.04 35.01
N GLU A 293 -18.13 -2.90 34.30
CA GLU A 293 -17.45 -4.07 34.87
C GLU A 293 -15.91 -3.93 34.82
N GLY A 294 -15.39 -2.98 34.04
CA GLY A 294 -13.98 -2.87 33.71
C GLY A 294 -13.58 -3.80 32.56
N PHE A 295 -12.29 -3.78 32.22
CA PHE A 295 -11.71 -4.65 31.19
C PHE A 295 -11.55 -6.07 31.69
#